data_82f8b3d5a155862317f122764e4d46b0
#
_entry.id   82f8b3d5a155862317f122764e4d46b0
#
_cell.length_a   1.000
_cell.length_b   1.000
_cell.length_c   1.000
_cell.angle_alpha   90.00
_cell.angle_beta   90.00
_cell.angle_gamma   90.00
#
_symmetry.space_group_name_H-M   'P 1'
#
loop_
_entity.id
_entity.type
_entity.pdbx_description
1 polymer ?
#
loop_
_entity_poly.entity_id
_entity_poly.type
_entity_poly.pdbx_seq_one_letter_code
_entity_poly.pdbx_strand_id
1 'polypeptide(L)'
;AGIMKSHKRGVSKYVTSEFHGKELFTVAEKFLISPVKKKLYIERRDLKAEFLKAGVFALSEYSMLSPSKIETYATLHFHGSSYELLTDIDKEIQLEIWHYDPQLFGMKGKIDALSLYLSLKDNADERIQISLTEMMEAFWRKKYDKRLT
;
A
#
# COMPACT_ATOMS: atom_id res chain seq x y z
N ALA A 1 -17.36 -5.41 -6.53
CA ALA A 1 -18.55 -5.37 -5.74
C ALA A 1 -19.45 -6.55 -5.99
N GLY A 2 -19.69 -6.91 -7.24
CA GLY A 2 -20.53 -8.05 -7.56
C GLY A 2 -20.00 -9.35 -6.99
N ILE A 3 -18.70 -9.52 -7.04
CA ILE A 3 -18.06 -10.71 -6.52
C ILE A 3 -18.28 -10.83 -5.01
N MET A 4 -18.17 -9.73 -4.33
CA MET A 4 -18.34 -9.74 -2.88
C MET A 4 -19.79 -9.97 -2.50
N LYS A 5 -20.72 -9.46 -3.26
CA LYS A 5 -22.12 -9.71 -3.03
C LYS A 5 -22.47 -11.17 -3.20
N SER A 6 -21.93 -11.80 -4.18
CA SER A 6 -22.16 -13.23 -4.39
C SER A 6 -21.70 -14.02 -3.21
N HIS A 7 -20.60 -13.63 -2.64
CA HIS A 7 -20.07 -14.31 -1.49
C HIS A 7 -20.96 -14.23 -0.27
N LYS A 8 -21.69 -13.16 -0.13
CA LYS A 8 -22.55 -13.01 1.00
C LYS A 8 -23.58 -14.09 1.15
N ARG A 9 -24.03 -14.64 0.04
CA ARG A 9 -25.01 -15.65 0.09
C ARG A 9 -24.43 -16.95 0.37
N GLY A 10 -23.23 -17.09 0.05
CA GLY A 10 -22.77 -18.37 -0.08
C GLY A 10 -22.17 -18.97 1.06
N VAL A 11 -22.60 -20.07 1.18
CA VAL A 11 -21.95 -20.97 1.89
C VAL A 11 -20.56 -21.10 1.40
N SER A 12 -20.37 -20.87 0.16
CA SER A 12 -19.07 -20.99 -0.45
C SER A 12 -18.07 -20.00 0.04
N LYS A 13 -18.52 -18.92 0.61
CA LYS A 13 -17.61 -17.87 0.99
C LYS A 13 -16.51 -18.30 1.94
N TYR A 14 -16.79 -19.13 2.89
CA TYR A 14 -15.79 -19.50 3.82
C TYR A 14 -14.86 -20.55 3.28
N VAL A 15 -15.32 -21.31 2.41
CA VAL A 15 -14.50 -22.31 1.82
C VAL A 15 -13.43 -21.68 1.00
N THR A 16 -13.85 -20.71 0.22
CA THR A 16 -12.95 -20.11 -0.74
C THR A 16 -11.99 -19.12 -0.13
N SER A 17 -12.38 -18.46 0.94
CA SER A 17 -11.54 -17.39 1.47
C SER A 17 -10.14 -17.84 1.86
N GLU A 18 -9.99 -19.03 2.40
CA GLU A 18 -8.68 -19.52 2.74
C GLU A 18 -7.93 -20.08 1.56
N PHE A 19 -8.60 -20.81 0.74
CA PHE A 19 -7.99 -21.54 -0.34
C PHE A 19 -7.66 -20.66 -1.51
N HIS A 20 -8.53 -19.71 -1.80
CA HIS A 20 -8.42 -18.88 -3.00
C HIS A 20 -8.17 -17.41 -2.73
N GLY A 21 -7.56 -17.08 -1.60
CA GLY A 21 -7.30 -15.70 -1.26
C GLY A 21 -6.54 -14.95 -2.33
N LYS A 22 -5.46 -15.54 -2.84
CA LYS A 22 -4.66 -14.94 -3.89
C LYS A 22 -5.45 -14.81 -5.19
N GLU A 23 -6.15 -15.86 -5.57
CA GLU A 23 -6.92 -15.84 -6.80
C GLU A 23 -8.08 -14.89 -6.73
N LEU A 24 -8.74 -14.83 -5.58
CA LEU A 24 -9.82 -13.89 -5.38
C LEU A 24 -9.31 -12.46 -5.49
N PHE A 25 -8.16 -12.17 -4.90
CA PHE A 25 -7.56 -10.85 -5.00
C PHE A 25 -7.22 -10.52 -6.45
N THR A 26 -6.64 -11.48 -7.17
CA THR A 26 -6.28 -11.27 -8.58
C THR A 26 -7.50 -10.93 -9.43
N VAL A 27 -8.60 -11.61 -9.19
CA VAL A 27 -9.83 -11.35 -9.93
C VAL A 27 -10.42 -10.00 -9.56
N ALA A 28 -10.37 -9.66 -8.29
CA ALA A 28 -11.00 -8.45 -7.78
C ALA A 28 -10.17 -7.19 -7.97
N GLU A 29 -8.84 -7.29 -8.14
CA GLU A 29 -7.99 -6.10 -8.11
C GLU A 29 -8.34 -5.05 -9.17
N LYS A 30 -8.86 -5.46 -10.31
CA LYS A 30 -9.27 -4.50 -11.34
C LYS A 30 -10.42 -3.62 -10.90
N PHE A 31 -11.13 -4.03 -9.84
CA PHE A 31 -12.23 -3.26 -9.28
C PHE A 31 -11.79 -2.47 -8.06
N LEU A 32 -10.57 -2.70 -7.59
CA LEU A 32 -10.06 -2.02 -6.41
C LEU A 32 -9.33 -0.76 -6.85
N ILE A 33 -9.56 0.31 -6.11
CA ILE A 33 -8.91 1.58 -6.41
C ILE A 33 -7.71 1.77 -5.49
N SER A 34 -6.85 2.69 -5.89
CA SER A 34 -5.72 3.09 -5.05
C SER A 34 -6.23 3.64 -3.72
N PRO A 35 -5.58 3.34 -2.62
CA PRO A 35 -5.96 3.96 -1.34
C PRO A 35 -5.63 5.45 -1.29
N VAL A 36 -4.78 5.93 -2.18
CA VAL A 36 -4.30 7.32 -2.16
C VAL A 36 -5.38 8.26 -2.70
N LYS A 37 -5.82 9.20 -1.85
CA LYS A 37 -6.78 10.21 -2.24
C LYS A 37 -6.10 11.40 -2.89
N LYS A 38 -4.99 11.85 -2.30
CA LYS A 38 -4.18 12.92 -2.86
C LYS A 38 -2.77 12.87 -2.29
N LYS A 39 -1.84 13.54 -2.98
CA LYS A 39 -0.46 13.65 -2.54
C LYS A 39 -0.12 15.12 -2.35
N LEU A 40 0.65 15.38 -1.31
CA LEU A 40 1.12 16.73 -1.04
C LEU A 40 2.48 16.67 -0.38
N TYR A 41 3.10 17.81 -0.17
CA TYR A 41 4.40 17.90 0.49
C TYR A 41 4.26 18.69 1.75
N ILE A 42 4.95 18.25 2.79
CA ILE A 42 4.96 18.95 4.08
C ILE A 42 6.40 19.08 4.54
N GLU A 43 6.64 19.97 5.49
CA GLU A 43 7.97 20.06 6.07
C GLU A 43 8.26 18.85 6.94
N ARG A 44 9.50 18.39 6.88
CA ARG A 44 9.92 17.22 7.64
C ARG A 44 9.65 17.35 9.13
N ARG A 45 9.73 18.56 9.65
CA ARG A 45 9.48 18.80 11.08
C ARG A 45 8.04 18.54 11.48
N ASP A 46 7.12 18.51 10.52
CA ASP A 46 5.70 18.24 10.78
C ASP A 46 5.36 16.75 10.70
N LEU A 47 6.35 15.91 10.47
CA LEU A 47 6.17 14.46 10.43
C LEU A 47 5.76 13.98 11.82
N LYS A 48 4.70 13.16 11.87
CA LYS A 48 4.21 12.59 13.13
C LYS A 48 4.54 11.11 13.20
N ALA A 49 4.73 10.62 14.41
CA ALA A 49 5.09 9.22 14.63
C ALA A 49 4.06 8.23 14.09
N GLU A 50 2.79 8.64 14.02
CA GLU A 50 1.72 7.78 13.53
C GLU A 50 1.66 7.67 12.01
N PHE A 51 2.40 8.51 11.28
CA PHE A 51 2.45 8.42 9.82
C PHE A 51 3.25 7.17 9.44
N LEU A 52 2.73 6.41 8.48
CA LEU A 52 3.38 5.18 8.05
C LEU A 52 4.14 5.37 6.74
N LYS A 53 5.27 4.71 6.60
CA LYS A 53 6.03 4.76 5.37
C LYS A 53 5.19 4.21 4.22
N ALA A 54 5.24 4.87 3.08
CA ALA A 54 4.41 4.56 1.93
C ALA A 54 5.18 4.76 0.63
N GLY A 55 4.53 4.51 -0.50
CA GLY A 55 5.09 4.76 -1.81
C GLY A 55 6.34 3.95 -2.09
N VAL A 56 7.14 4.42 -3.05
CA VAL A 56 8.39 3.76 -3.41
C VAL A 56 9.33 3.68 -2.22
N PHE A 57 9.26 4.66 -1.33
CA PHE A 57 10.03 4.67 -0.10
C PHE A 57 9.76 3.41 0.75
N ALA A 58 8.49 3.02 0.89
CA ALA A 58 8.15 1.80 1.61
C ALA A 58 8.49 0.56 0.80
N LEU A 59 8.32 0.61 -0.50
CA LEU A 59 8.61 -0.53 -1.37
C LEU A 59 10.05 -0.98 -1.27
N SER A 60 10.97 -0.03 -1.11
CA SER A 60 12.39 -0.35 -0.97
C SER A 60 12.68 -1.22 0.26
N GLU A 61 11.80 -1.20 1.25
CA GLU A 61 11.96 -2.04 2.43
C GLU A 61 11.38 -3.45 2.25
N TYR A 62 10.56 -3.63 1.21
CA TYR A 62 9.98 -4.93 0.89
C TYR A 62 10.75 -5.66 -0.22
N SER A 63 11.65 -4.98 -0.90
CA SER A 63 12.32 -5.52 -2.07
C SER A 63 13.77 -5.04 -2.14
N MET A 64 14.46 -5.43 -3.20
CA MET A 64 15.85 -5.03 -3.43
C MET A 64 15.97 -3.68 -4.16
N LEU A 65 14.86 -3.01 -4.35
CA LEU A 65 14.86 -1.71 -5.00
C LEU A 65 15.62 -0.69 -4.16
N SER A 66 16.39 0.16 -4.81
CA SER A 66 17.12 1.22 -4.12
C SER A 66 16.14 2.20 -3.45
N PRO A 67 16.49 2.73 -2.28
CA PRO A 67 15.61 3.67 -1.59
C PRO A 67 15.31 4.89 -2.44
N SER A 68 14.09 5.39 -2.33
CA SER A 68 13.68 6.61 -2.97
C SER A 68 14.37 7.81 -2.31
N LYS A 69 14.70 8.82 -3.11
CA LYS A 69 15.27 10.04 -2.58
C LYS A 69 14.26 10.84 -1.77
N ILE A 70 12.99 10.65 -2.06
CA ILE A 70 11.92 11.35 -1.36
C ILE A 70 11.24 10.40 -0.40
N GLU A 71 11.28 10.72 0.88
CA GLU A 71 10.56 9.97 1.88
C GLU A 71 9.08 10.22 1.71
N THR A 72 8.30 9.15 1.72
CA THR A 72 6.85 9.24 1.53
C THR A 72 6.17 8.54 2.71
N TYR A 73 5.13 9.18 3.21
CA TYR A 73 4.35 8.66 4.34
C TYR A 73 2.87 8.75 4.01
N ALA A 74 2.06 8.00 4.74
CA ALA A 74 0.61 7.97 4.54
C ALA A 74 -0.12 8.24 5.84
N THR A 75 -1.21 8.97 5.74
CA THR A 75 -2.11 9.24 6.85
C THR A 75 -3.54 9.42 6.33
N LEU A 76 -4.50 9.32 7.22
CA LEU A 76 -5.90 9.56 6.85
C LEU A 76 -6.21 11.05 6.78
N HIS A 77 -5.69 11.83 7.72
CA HIS A 77 -5.93 13.28 7.80
C HIS A 77 -4.65 14.04 8.07
N PHE A 78 -4.58 15.25 7.54
CA PHE A 78 -3.51 16.18 7.86
C PHE A 78 -4.05 17.60 7.83
N HIS A 79 -3.81 18.35 8.89
CA HIS A 79 -4.35 19.70 9.05
C HIS A 79 -3.29 20.79 9.10
N GLY A 80 -2.04 20.48 8.80
CA GLY A 80 -0.96 21.47 8.82
C GLY A 80 -0.78 22.14 7.46
N SER A 81 0.28 22.94 7.37
CA SER A 81 0.64 23.57 6.11
C SER A 81 1.19 22.54 5.13
N SER A 82 0.76 22.63 3.89
CA SER A 82 1.20 21.72 2.85
C SER A 82 1.42 22.45 1.53
N TYR A 83 2.16 21.80 0.63
CA TYR A 83 2.52 22.34 -0.66
C TYR A 83 2.21 21.35 -1.75
N GLU A 84 1.85 21.84 -2.92
CA GLU A 84 1.57 20.97 -4.06
C GLU A 84 2.85 20.54 -4.77
N LEU A 85 3.91 21.31 -4.66
CA LEU A 85 5.17 21.04 -5.34
C LEU A 85 6.32 20.94 -4.34
N LEU A 86 7.22 20.01 -4.63
CA LEU A 86 8.43 19.85 -3.83
C LEU A 86 9.39 20.99 -4.16
N THR A 87 9.88 21.68 -3.12
CA THR A 87 10.83 22.77 -3.30
C THR A 87 12.20 22.47 -2.70
N ASP A 88 12.26 21.69 -1.63
CA ASP A 88 13.52 21.34 -0.97
C ASP A 88 13.47 19.91 -0.46
N ILE A 89 14.16 19.02 -1.17
CA ILE A 89 14.13 17.60 -0.88
C ILE A 89 14.72 17.27 0.50
N ASP A 90 15.57 18.13 1.03
CA ASP A 90 16.19 17.88 2.34
C ASP A 90 15.27 18.28 3.49
N LYS A 91 14.37 19.20 3.26
CA LYS A 91 13.48 19.74 4.30
C LYS A 91 12.04 19.28 4.22
N GLU A 92 11.66 18.66 3.10
CA GLU A 92 10.29 18.27 2.84
C GLU A 92 10.16 16.78 2.60
N ILE A 93 8.97 16.27 2.90
CA ILE A 93 8.61 14.88 2.63
C ILE A 93 7.31 14.88 1.86
N GLN A 94 7.04 13.77 1.17
CA GLN A 94 5.77 13.58 0.50
C GLN A 94 4.79 12.91 1.46
N LEU A 95 3.57 13.42 1.50
CA LEU A 95 2.53 12.85 2.33
C LEU A 95 1.35 12.43 1.45
N GLU A 96 0.95 11.18 1.58
CA GLU A 96 -0.23 10.67 0.90
C GLU A 96 -1.41 10.71 1.88
N ILE A 97 -2.48 11.33 1.45
CA ILE A 97 -3.73 11.32 2.21
C ILE A 97 -4.57 10.18 1.62
N TRP A 98 -4.99 9.27 2.46
CA TRP A 98 -5.66 8.05 2.02
C TRP A 98 -7.17 8.10 2.22
N HIS A 99 -7.87 7.24 1.49
CA HIS A 99 -9.32 7.08 1.63
C HIS A 99 -9.70 6.30 2.89
N TYR A 100 -8.78 5.51 3.44
CA TYR A 100 -8.97 4.80 4.70
C TYR A 100 -7.70 4.93 5.54
N ASP A 101 -7.82 4.59 6.82
CA ASP A 101 -6.70 4.75 7.74
C ASP A 101 -5.58 3.75 7.42
N PRO A 102 -4.39 4.22 7.08
CA PRO A 102 -3.26 3.32 6.80
C PRO A 102 -2.92 2.40 7.97
N GLN A 103 -3.26 2.80 9.19
CA GLN A 103 -2.99 2.01 10.38
C GLN A 103 -3.82 0.72 10.46
N LEU A 104 -4.91 0.64 9.72
CA LEU A 104 -5.78 -0.54 9.77
C LEU A 104 -5.04 -1.84 9.52
N PHE A 105 -4.13 -1.85 8.56
CA PHE A 105 -3.40 -3.04 8.20
C PHE A 105 -1.88 -2.87 8.27
N GLY A 106 -1.42 -1.68 8.63
CA GLY A 106 0.00 -1.39 8.69
C GLY A 106 0.68 -2.06 9.87
N MET A 107 1.97 -2.27 9.76
CA MET A 107 2.77 -2.80 10.85
C MET A 107 4.23 -2.39 10.69
N LYS A 108 4.94 -2.32 11.81
CA LYS A 108 6.36 -1.97 11.83
C LYS A 108 6.65 -0.61 11.16
N GLY A 109 5.73 0.33 11.32
CA GLY A 109 5.93 1.69 10.82
C GLY A 109 5.74 1.88 9.33
N LYS A 110 5.20 0.90 8.63
CA LYS A 110 4.95 1.02 7.18
C LYS A 110 3.60 0.43 6.81
N ILE A 111 3.10 0.82 5.65
CA ILE A 111 1.81 0.35 5.17
C ILE A 111 1.92 -1.12 4.75
N ASP A 112 0.77 -1.79 4.70
CA ASP A 112 0.71 -3.20 4.32
C ASP A 112 0.99 -3.41 2.83
N ALA A 113 1.43 -4.60 2.49
CA ALA A 113 1.82 -4.93 1.11
C ALA A 113 0.69 -4.79 0.10
N LEU A 114 -0.53 -5.18 0.48
CA LEU A 114 -1.65 -5.09 -0.44
C LEU A 114 -2.01 -3.65 -0.79
N SER A 115 -2.04 -2.78 0.22
CA SER A 115 -2.32 -1.36 -0.02
C SER A 115 -1.21 -0.71 -0.82
N LEU A 116 0.04 -1.08 -0.53
CA LEU A 116 1.18 -0.57 -1.27
C LEU A 116 1.10 -0.97 -2.75
N TYR A 117 0.77 -2.23 -3.00
CA TYR A 117 0.60 -2.71 -4.37
C TYR A 117 -0.47 -1.89 -5.10
N LEU A 118 -1.62 -1.70 -4.47
CA LEU A 118 -2.71 -0.93 -5.08
C LEU A 118 -2.32 0.51 -5.36
N SER A 119 -1.48 1.10 -4.52
CA SER A 119 -1.06 2.48 -4.69
C SER A 119 -0.05 2.66 -5.82
N LEU A 120 0.68 1.61 -6.19
CA LEU A 120 1.76 1.69 -7.18
C LEU A 120 1.52 0.86 -8.44
N LYS A 121 0.45 0.08 -8.50
CA LYS A 121 0.24 -0.85 -9.62
C LYS A 121 0.18 -0.20 -10.99
N ASP A 122 -0.18 1.07 -11.06
CA ASP A 122 -0.26 1.79 -12.32
C ASP A 122 0.98 2.63 -12.61
N ASN A 123 2.02 2.50 -11.81
CA ASN A 123 3.26 3.23 -12.02
C ASN A 123 3.96 2.72 -13.28
N ALA A 124 4.40 3.65 -14.13
CA ALA A 124 4.99 3.30 -15.41
C ALA A 124 6.43 2.78 -15.33
N ASP A 125 7.09 2.94 -14.20
CA ASP A 125 8.48 2.50 -14.06
C ASP A 125 8.55 0.98 -13.93
N GLU A 126 9.22 0.35 -14.87
CA GLU A 126 9.33 -1.10 -14.92
C GLU A 126 10.01 -1.68 -13.69
N ARG A 127 10.99 -0.98 -13.15
CA ARG A 127 11.69 -1.46 -11.94
C ARG A 127 10.75 -1.53 -10.75
N ILE A 128 9.83 -0.58 -10.67
CA ILE A 128 8.82 -0.57 -9.62
C ILE A 128 7.87 -1.75 -9.81
N GLN A 129 7.46 -2.02 -11.05
CA GLN A 129 6.58 -3.14 -11.33
C GLN A 129 7.21 -4.48 -10.97
N ILE A 130 8.48 -4.65 -11.29
CA ILE A 130 9.21 -5.86 -10.92
C ILE A 130 9.26 -6.02 -9.41
N SER A 131 9.56 -4.95 -8.70
CA SER A 131 9.64 -4.97 -7.24
C SER A 131 8.28 -5.26 -6.60
N LEU A 132 7.21 -4.73 -7.17
CA LEU A 132 5.86 -5.02 -6.70
C LEU A 132 5.53 -6.49 -6.86
N THR A 133 5.89 -7.06 -7.99
CA THR A 133 5.66 -8.48 -8.25
C THR A 133 6.41 -9.34 -7.22
N GLU A 134 7.67 -9.02 -6.98
CA GLU A 134 8.47 -9.75 -5.99
C GLU A 134 7.87 -9.63 -4.59
N MET A 135 7.44 -8.44 -4.22
CA MET A 135 6.82 -8.21 -2.92
C MET A 135 5.55 -9.04 -2.77
N MET A 136 4.70 -9.05 -3.81
CA MET A 136 3.44 -9.77 -3.75
C MET A 136 3.64 -11.28 -3.74
N GLU A 137 4.63 -11.77 -4.46
CA GLU A 137 4.94 -13.19 -4.42
C GLU A 137 5.41 -13.62 -3.03
N ALA A 138 6.25 -12.81 -2.40
CA ALA A 138 6.72 -13.07 -1.06
C ALA A 138 5.57 -13.02 -0.05
N PHE A 139 4.66 -12.06 -0.22
CA PHE A 139 3.50 -11.91 0.64
C PHE A 139 2.61 -13.15 0.60
N TRP A 140 2.28 -13.63 -0.60
CA TRP A 140 1.42 -14.80 -0.75
C TRP A 140 2.11 -16.08 -0.28
N ARG A 141 3.39 -16.20 -0.54
CA ARG A 141 4.17 -17.35 -0.08
C ARG A 141 4.17 -17.43 1.44
N LYS A 142 4.38 -16.31 2.09
CA LYS A 142 4.41 -16.24 3.54
C LYS A 142 3.05 -16.63 4.15
N LYS A 143 1.98 -16.16 3.55
CA LYS A 143 0.64 -16.51 4.01
C LYS A 143 0.34 -17.99 3.84
N TYR A 144 0.77 -18.52 2.72
CA TYR A 144 0.58 -19.93 2.44
C TYR A 144 1.35 -20.80 3.44
N ASP A 145 2.59 -20.48 3.67
CA ASP A 145 3.42 -21.21 4.64
C ASP A 145 2.83 -21.17 6.04
N LYS A 146 2.29 -20.03 6.43
CA LYS A 146 1.64 -19.90 7.72
C LYS A 146 0.47 -20.85 7.88
N ARG A 147 -0.26 -21.09 6.82
CA ARG A 147 -1.40 -21.99 6.89
C ARG A 147 -0.98 -23.46 6.96
N LEU A 148 0.17 -23.77 6.43
CA LEU A 148 0.67 -25.12 6.45
C LEU A 148 1.22 -25.51 7.81
N THR A 149 1.60 -24.55 8.59
CA THR A 149 2.10 -24.78 9.94
C THR A 149 1.04 -24.61 10.98
#